data_6b4d2ae0496e709c7bd61eeb4878eba5
#
_entry.id   6b4d2ae0496e709c7bd61eeb4878eba5
#
_cell.length_a   1.000
_cell.length_b   1.000
_cell.length_c   1.000
_cell.angle_alpha   90.00
_cell.angle_beta   90.00
_cell.angle_gamma   90.00
#
_symmetry.space_group_name_H-M   'P 1'
#
loop_
_entity.id
_entity.type
_entity.pdbx_description
1 polymer ?
#
loop_
_entity_poly.entity_id
_entity_poly.type
_entity_poly.pdbx_seq_one_letter_code
_entity_poly.pdbx_strand_id
1 'polypeptide(L)'
;MINLSNVSACFITKDPCYPPEIIQNVTKFPFGELLFLTACDSPHRKQELFAKAKNDYLFYQDDDCIAPIELLAQQAKPNIINCAMRTWHIKRYANSRIALMGWGSIFPKETIKVLDRYRLRYGEDMLYKRETERIMTYLSFPQNRLDLPIVDLPSATAPDRLSMQPGHYDYIPQVEERCGWLL
;
A
#
# COMPACT_ATOMS: atom_id res chain seq x y z
N MET A 1 -12.57 0.08 -15.01
CA MET A 1 -11.76 1.33 -14.97
C MET A 1 -12.23 2.19 -13.80
N ILE A 2 -11.32 2.69 -12.97
CA ILE A 2 -11.63 3.63 -11.90
C ILE A 2 -11.27 5.03 -12.36
N ASN A 3 -12.21 5.99 -12.20
CA ASN A 3 -11.98 7.40 -12.53
C ASN A 3 -11.12 8.04 -11.42
N LEU A 4 -9.93 8.51 -11.77
CA LEU A 4 -8.98 9.09 -10.82
C LEU A 4 -9.49 10.39 -10.17
N SER A 5 -10.43 11.11 -10.77
CA SER A 5 -11.05 12.28 -10.11
C SER A 5 -11.84 11.92 -8.84
N ASN A 6 -12.17 10.64 -8.66
CA ASN A 6 -12.85 10.12 -7.48
C ASN A 6 -11.89 9.36 -6.54
N VAL A 7 -10.59 9.58 -6.69
CA VAL A 7 -9.53 8.91 -5.91
C VAL A 7 -8.74 9.96 -5.14
N SER A 8 -8.54 9.73 -3.83
CA SER A 8 -7.57 10.47 -3.02
C SER A 8 -6.24 9.74 -3.08
N ALA A 9 -5.21 10.40 -3.62
CA ALA A 9 -3.86 9.84 -3.66
C ALA A 9 -3.11 10.18 -2.37
N CYS A 10 -2.64 9.15 -1.68
CA CYS A 10 -2.02 9.23 -0.37
C CYS A 10 -0.56 8.81 -0.45
N PHE A 11 0.33 9.66 0.05
CA PHE A 11 1.77 9.47 0.01
C PHE A 11 2.37 9.65 1.40
N ILE A 12 3.28 8.74 1.79
CA ILE A 12 3.99 8.81 3.05
C ILE A 12 5.49 8.65 2.82
N THR A 13 6.31 9.45 3.49
CA THR A 13 7.76 9.31 3.51
C THR A 13 8.33 9.62 4.89
N LYS A 14 9.43 8.95 5.24
CA LYS A 14 10.23 9.31 6.42
C LYS A 14 11.06 10.57 6.21
N ASP A 15 11.33 10.91 4.95
CA ASP A 15 12.14 12.07 4.58
C ASP A 15 11.34 13.38 4.72
N PRO A 16 12.00 14.53 4.88
CA PRO A 16 11.33 15.82 5.03
C PRO A 16 10.62 16.28 3.75
N CYS A 17 10.95 15.69 2.60
CA CYS A 17 10.30 15.97 1.32
C CYS A 17 10.21 14.71 0.45
N TYR A 18 9.26 14.71 -0.47
CA TYR A 18 9.10 13.63 -1.45
C TYR A 18 10.11 13.74 -2.59
N PRO A 19 10.52 12.59 -3.18
CA PRO A 19 11.28 12.58 -4.42
C PRO A 19 10.55 13.36 -5.51
N PRO A 20 11.25 14.29 -6.20
CA PRO A 20 10.65 15.10 -7.27
C PRO A 20 10.00 14.25 -8.38
N GLU A 21 10.56 13.09 -8.67
CA GLU A 21 10.07 12.16 -9.69
C GLU A 21 8.65 11.66 -9.36
N ILE A 22 8.36 11.40 -8.08
CA ILE A 22 7.03 11.01 -7.64
C ILE A 22 6.05 12.15 -7.81
N ILE A 23 6.42 13.35 -7.35
CA ILE A 23 5.56 14.54 -7.51
C ILE A 23 5.27 14.80 -8.99
N GLN A 24 6.30 14.77 -9.85
CA GLN A 24 6.14 14.95 -11.29
C GLN A 24 5.26 13.86 -11.93
N ASN A 25 5.33 12.63 -11.44
CA ASN A 25 4.48 11.55 -11.94
C ASN A 25 3.02 11.76 -11.54
N VAL A 26 2.74 11.96 -10.26
CA VAL A 26 1.37 11.98 -9.75
C VAL A 26 0.59 13.22 -10.18
N THR A 27 1.25 14.36 -10.36
CA THR A 27 0.60 15.61 -10.82
C THR A 27 0.16 15.57 -12.28
N LYS A 28 0.59 14.58 -13.06
CA LYS A 28 0.09 14.36 -14.44
C LYS A 28 -1.33 13.79 -14.46
N PHE A 29 -1.80 13.25 -13.35
CA PHE A 29 -3.08 12.55 -13.27
C PHE A 29 -4.13 13.38 -12.53
N PRO A 30 -5.39 13.32 -12.95
CA PRO A 30 -6.49 14.13 -12.39
C PRO A 30 -7.03 13.48 -11.09
N PHE A 31 -6.17 13.28 -10.10
CA PHE A 31 -6.63 12.82 -8.78
C PHE A 31 -7.57 13.86 -8.16
N GLY A 32 -8.65 13.42 -7.53
CA GLY A 32 -9.57 14.30 -6.84
C GLY A 32 -8.95 14.98 -5.61
N GLU A 33 -7.91 14.37 -5.05
CA GLU A 33 -7.17 14.91 -3.90
C GLU A 33 -5.76 14.32 -3.86
N LEU A 34 -4.78 15.14 -3.44
CA LEU A 34 -3.42 14.70 -3.15
C LEU A 34 -3.13 14.96 -1.66
N LEU A 35 -2.76 13.93 -0.92
CA LEU A 35 -2.43 13.98 0.50
C LEU A 35 -1.01 13.48 0.74
N PHE A 36 -0.22 14.27 1.46
CA PHE A 36 1.17 13.96 1.77
C PHE A 36 1.42 13.98 3.27
N LEU A 37 2.19 13.00 3.75
CA LEU A 37 2.72 12.95 5.10
C LEU A 37 4.23 12.76 5.03
N THR A 38 5.00 13.79 5.38
CA THR A 38 6.47 13.79 5.38
C THR A 38 7.01 13.65 6.79
N ALA A 39 8.31 13.38 6.93
CA ALA A 39 9.00 13.20 8.20
C ALA A 39 8.28 12.19 9.12
N CYS A 40 7.80 11.10 8.53
CA CYS A 40 7.01 10.13 9.23
C CYS A 40 7.89 9.10 9.93
N ASP A 41 7.70 8.94 11.23
CA ASP A 41 8.46 8.05 12.10
C ASP A 41 8.02 6.58 12.01
N SER A 42 6.88 6.30 11.41
CA SER A 42 6.34 4.95 11.35
C SER A 42 5.42 4.70 10.16
N PRO A 43 5.59 3.56 9.46
CA PRO A 43 4.80 3.23 8.26
C PRO A 43 3.28 3.14 8.51
N HIS A 44 2.83 2.76 9.72
CA HIS A 44 1.41 2.61 10.01
C HIS A 44 0.65 3.95 10.00
N ARG A 45 1.35 5.09 10.13
CA ARG A 45 0.74 6.43 10.10
C ARG A 45 0.08 6.78 8.76
N LYS A 46 0.34 6.02 7.69
CA LYS A 46 -0.43 6.14 6.44
C LYS A 46 -1.95 6.07 6.65
N GLN A 47 -2.41 5.35 7.67
CA GLN A 47 -3.82 5.28 8.03
C GLN A 47 -4.41 6.63 8.42
N GLU A 48 -3.58 7.54 8.96
CA GLU A 48 -4.01 8.92 9.26
C GLU A 48 -4.39 9.67 7.98
N LEU A 49 -3.62 9.45 6.88
CA LEU A 49 -3.95 10.01 5.57
C LEU A 49 -5.20 9.36 4.99
N PHE A 50 -5.27 8.03 5.05
CA PHE A 50 -6.43 7.29 4.55
C PHE A 50 -7.72 7.73 5.24
N ALA A 51 -7.68 7.96 6.55
CA ALA A 51 -8.83 8.46 7.30
C ALA A 51 -9.26 9.88 6.88
N LYS A 52 -8.28 10.77 6.59
CA LYS A 52 -8.52 12.16 6.17
C LYS A 52 -9.01 12.29 4.72
N ALA A 53 -8.79 11.29 3.88
CA ALA A 53 -9.17 11.32 2.47
C ALA A 53 -10.68 11.57 2.29
N LYS A 54 -11.06 12.37 1.29
CA LYS A 54 -12.46 12.74 1.04
C LYS A 54 -13.16 11.78 0.09
N ASN A 55 -12.40 11.15 -0.82
CA ASN A 55 -12.98 10.29 -1.84
C ASN A 55 -13.15 8.84 -1.33
N ASP A 56 -14.05 8.10 -1.99
CA ASP A 56 -14.37 6.71 -1.65
C ASP A 56 -13.29 5.73 -2.09
N TYR A 57 -12.41 6.12 -2.99
CA TYR A 57 -11.25 5.34 -3.41
C TYR A 57 -9.96 6.03 -3.01
N LEU A 58 -8.98 5.21 -2.66
CA LEU A 58 -7.64 5.63 -2.31
C LEU A 58 -6.64 5.08 -3.31
N PHE A 59 -5.65 5.89 -3.68
CA PHE A 59 -4.41 5.45 -4.29
C PHE A 59 -3.29 5.58 -3.25
N TYR A 60 -2.41 4.59 -3.20
CA TYR A 60 -1.24 4.60 -2.34
C TYR A 60 -0.02 4.04 -3.06
N GLN A 61 1.14 4.65 -2.85
CA GLN A 61 2.46 4.12 -3.18
C GLN A 61 3.50 4.58 -2.17
N ASP A 62 4.58 3.81 -2.04
CA ASP A 62 5.78 4.17 -1.27
C ASP A 62 6.60 5.25 -1.98
N ASP A 63 7.61 5.79 -1.28
CA ASP A 63 8.47 6.88 -1.75
C ASP A 63 9.72 6.40 -2.49
N ASP A 64 9.80 5.13 -2.85
CA ASP A 64 10.96 4.49 -3.48
C ASP A 64 10.69 3.93 -4.89
N CYS A 65 9.51 4.20 -5.44
CA CYS A 65 9.14 3.73 -6.77
C CYS A 65 8.23 4.71 -7.52
N ILE A 66 8.13 4.53 -8.83
CA ILE A 66 7.13 5.17 -9.69
C ILE A 66 6.09 4.13 -10.10
N ALA A 67 4.88 4.29 -9.61
CA ALA A 67 3.77 3.42 -9.93
C ALA A 67 3.21 3.70 -11.34
N PRO A 68 2.79 2.66 -12.09
CA PRO A 68 2.15 2.79 -13.39
C PRO A 68 0.66 3.16 -13.24
N ILE A 69 0.38 4.39 -12.79
CA ILE A 69 -0.94 4.87 -12.34
C ILE A 69 -2.03 4.66 -13.38
N GLU A 70 -1.76 5.00 -14.62
CA GLU A 70 -2.74 4.88 -15.72
C GLU A 70 -3.15 3.42 -15.94
N LEU A 71 -2.18 2.52 -16.09
CA LEU A 71 -2.43 1.10 -16.30
C LEU A 71 -3.15 0.48 -15.11
N LEU A 72 -2.76 0.88 -13.90
CA LEU A 72 -3.42 0.44 -12.68
C LEU A 72 -4.89 0.87 -12.65
N ALA A 73 -5.20 2.14 -12.96
CA ALA A 73 -6.57 2.65 -12.99
C ALA A 73 -7.44 1.98 -14.06
N GLN A 74 -6.84 1.71 -15.24
CA GLN A 74 -7.53 1.03 -16.35
C GLN A 74 -7.91 -0.42 -15.99
N GLN A 75 -7.02 -1.15 -15.29
CA GLN A 75 -7.21 -2.56 -14.95
C GLN A 75 -7.80 -2.80 -13.56
N ALA A 76 -7.98 -1.73 -12.78
CA ALA A 76 -8.56 -1.83 -11.45
C ALA A 76 -10.01 -2.30 -11.48
N LYS A 77 -10.33 -3.25 -10.60
CA LYS A 77 -11.67 -3.74 -10.33
C LYS A 77 -12.28 -2.97 -9.16
N PRO A 78 -13.58 -2.62 -9.23
CA PRO A 78 -14.24 -1.96 -8.10
C PRO A 78 -14.33 -2.89 -6.88
N ASN A 79 -14.47 -2.29 -5.70
CA ASN A 79 -14.78 -2.96 -4.42
C ASN A 79 -13.72 -3.94 -3.91
N ILE A 80 -12.53 -3.98 -4.48
CA ILE A 80 -11.39 -4.78 -4.00
C ILE A 80 -10.10 -3.97 -4.03
N ILE A 81 -9.07 -4.47 -3.34
CA ILE A 81 -7.72 -3.92 -3.43
C ILE A 81 -7.10 -4.33 -4.77
N ASN A 82 -6.61 -3.36 -5.52
CA ASN A 82 -5.86 -3.55 -6.76
C ASN A 82 -4.42 -3.13 -6.51
N CYS A 83 -3.46 -4.05 -6.71
CA CYS A 83 -2.05 -3.80 -6.47
C CYS A 83 -1.25 -3.97 -7.75
N ALA A 84 -0.41 -2.99 -8.09
CA ALA A 84 0.68 -3.18 -9.03
C ALA A 84 1.74 -4.07 -8.36
N MET A 85 2.11 -5.14 -9.02
CA MET A 85 3.11 -6.10 -8.52
C MET A 85 3.98 -6.57 -9.68
N ARG A 86 5.18 -7.03 -9.39
CA ARG A 86 6.05 -7.66 -10.38
C ARG A 86 5.74 -9.15 -10.48
N THR A 87 5.94 -9.74 -11.66
CA THR A 87 5.72 -11.18 -11.93
C THR A 87 6.26 -12.09 -10.83
N TRP A 88 7.50 -11.84 -10.39
CA TRP A 88 8.14 -12.72 -9.40
C TRP A 88 7.50 -12.61 -8.00
N HIS A 89 6.97 -11.42 -7.63
CA HIS A 89 6.22 -11.26 -6.39
C HIS A 89 4.85 -11.93 -6.49
N ILE A 90 4.17 -11.82 -7.64
CA ILE A 90 2.91 -12.53 -7.86
C ILE A 90 3.10 -14.03 -7.68
N LYS A 91 4.18 -14.58 -8.26
CA LYS A 91 4.54 -16.00 -8.08
C LYS A 91 4.86 -16.35 -6.63
N ARG A 92 5.64 -15.51 -5.95
CA ARG A 92 6.02 -15.70 -4.54
C ARG A 92 4.81 -15.75 -3.61
N TYR A 93 3.83 -14.90 -3.83
CA TYR A 93 2.62 -14.80 -3.00
C TYR A 93 1.41 -15.54 -3.60
N ALA A 94 1.62 -16.43 -4.58
CA ALA A 94 0.53 -17.12 -5.28
C ALA A 94 -0.41 -17.90 -4.33
N ASN A 95 0.16 -18.52 -3.29
CA ASN A 95 -0.57 -19.29 -2.29
C ASN A 95 -0.87 -18.49 -1.00
N SER A 96 -0.57 -17.20 -0.96
CA SER A 96 -0.82 -16.32 0.17
C SER A 96 -2.01 -15.40 -0.10
N ARG A 97 -2.67 -14.95 0.96
CA ARG A 97 -3.69 -13.88 0.89
C ARG A 97 -3.07 -12.48 0.88
N ILE A 98 -1.74 -12.36 1.01
CA ILE A 98 -1.01 -11.09 1.05
C ILE A 98 -0.79 -10.54 -0.36
N ALA A 99 -0.99 -9.24 -0.56
CA ALA A 99 -0.51 -8.48 -1.69
C ALA A 99 0.36 -7.29 -1.22
N LEU A 100 1.23 -6.79 -2.08
CA LEU A 100 2.09 -5.64 -1.79
C LEU A 100 1.43 -4.38 -2.32
N MET A 101 1.20 -3.40 -1.46
CA MET A 101 0.51 -2.16 -1.81
C MET A 101 1.47 -1.02 -2.17
N GLY A 102 2.69 -1.05 -1.66
CA GLY A 102 3.64 0.05 -1.75
C GLY A 102 4.09 0.41 -3.18
N TRP A 103 3.95 -0.49 -4.14
CA TRP A 103 4.29 -0.23 -5.54
C TRP A 103 3.17 0.40 -6.38
N GLY A 104 2.14 0.85 -5.71
CA GLY A 104 0.94 1.42 -6.28
C GLY A 104 -0.26 0.51 -6.08
N SER A 105 -1.24 1.03 -5.38
CA SER A 105 -2.51 0.34 -5.15
C SER A 105 -3.69 1.29 -5.25
N ILE A 106 -4.81 0.80 -5.78
CA ILE A 106 -6.11 1.49 -5.76
C ILE A 106 -7.11 0.60 -5.04
N PHE A 107 -7.80 1.15 -4.04
CA PHE A 107 -8.71 0.38 -3.20
C PHE A 107 -9.84 1.24 -2.61
N PRO A 108 -10.98 0.64 -2.24
CA PRO A 108 -12.04 1.35 -1.53
C PRO A 108 -11.55 1.83 -0.16
N LYS A 109 -11.86 3.07 0.22
CA LYS A 109 -11.51 3.64 1.52
C LYS A 109 -12.03 2.79 2.68
N GLU A 110 -13.20 2.22 2.54
CA GLU A 110 -13.82 1.36 3.57
C GLU A 110 -13.00 0.11 3.90
N THR A 111 -12.11 -0.32 3.00
CA THR A 111 -11.19 -1.46 3.22
C THR A 111 -10.36 -1.28 4.49
N ILE A 112 -10.09 -0.04 4.91
CA ILE A 112 -9.31 0.25 6.12
C ILE A 112 -9.97 -0.33 7.37
N LYS A 113 -11.30 -0.43 7.39
CA LYS A 113 -12.07 -0.96 8.53
C LYS A 113 -11.71 -2.40 8.90
N VAL A 114 -11.11 -3.18 7.98
CA VAL A 114 -10.68 -4.54 8.33
C VAL A 114 -9.58 -4.54 9.39
N LEU A 115 -8.83 -3.45 9.50
CA LEU A 115 -7.79 -3.27 10.51
C LEU A 115 -8.36 -3.18 11.93
N ASP A 116 -9.63 -2.78 12.09
CA ASP A 116 -10.30 -2.74 13.38
C ASP A 116 -10.40 -4.14 14.01
N ARG A 117 -10.59 -5.18 13.17
CA ARG A 117 -10.61 -6.58 13.65
C ARG A 117 -9.28 -6.97 14.29
N TYR A 118 -8.16 -6.57 13.66
CA TYR A 118 -6.84 -6.83 14.20
C TYR A 118 -6.60 -6.06 15.49
N ARG A 119 -6.91 -4.74 15.49
CA ARG A 119 -6.73 -3.87 16.66
C ARG A 119 -7.54 -4.30 17.87
N LEU A 120 -8.78 -4.76 17.67
CA LEU A 120 -9.63 -5.24 18.76
C LEU A 120 -9.03 -6.47 19.47
N ARG A 121 -8.31 -7.33 18.74
CA ARG A 121 -7.75 -8.56 19.31
C ARG A 121 -6.32 -8.42 19.81
N TYR A 122 -5.49 -7.70 19.08
CA TYR A 122 -4.04 -7.64 19.32
C TYR A 122 -3.52 -6.24 19.65
N GLY A 123 -4.35 -5.22 19.57
CA GLY A 123 -3.93 -3.84 19.72
C GLY A 123 -3.07 -3.34 18.54
N GLU A 124 -2.42 -2.22 18.74
CA GLU A 124 -1.44 -1.66 17.81
C GLU A 124 -0.02 -2.11 18.19
N ASP A 125 0.19 -3.42 18.18
CA ASP A 125 1.47 -4.03 18.51
C ASP A 125 2.55 -3.79 17.44
N MET A 126 3.75 -4.34 17.64
CA MET A 126 4.86 -4.17 16.71
C MET A 126 4.56 -4.74 15.32
N LEU A 127 3.83 -5.86 15.24
CA LEU A 127 3.45 -6.44 13.97
C LEU A 127 2.48 -5.52 13.20
N TYR A 128 1.48 -4.97 13.89
CA TYR A 128 0.56 -3.99 13.32
C TYR A 128 1.29 -2.75 12.78
N LYS A 129 2.17 -2.17 13.59
CA LYS A 129 2.92 -0.96 13.21
C LYS A 129 3.82 -1.18 12.01
N ARG A 130 4.37 -2.36 11.85
CA ARG A 130 5.29 -2.71 10.78
C ARG A 130 4.58 -3.22 9.52
N GLU A 131 3.56 -4.05 9.67
CA GLU A 131 3.00 -4.87 8.60
C GLU A 131 1.53 -4.53 8.29
N THR A 132 1.10 -3.31 8.58
CA THR A 132 -0.28 -2.86 8.39
C THR A 132 -0.85 -3.19 7.01
N GLU A 133 -0.05 -3.00 5.94
CA GLU A 133 -0.51 -3.29 4.57
C GLU A 133 -0.74 -4.78 4.35
N ARG A 134 0.16 -5.62 4.85
CA ARG A 134 0.02 -7.08 4.74
C ARG A 134 -1.20 -7.57 5.53
N ILE A 135 -1.41 -7.04 6.74
CA ILE A 135 -2.61 -7.31 7.53
C ILE A 135 -3.86 -6.90 6.76
N MET A 136 -3.87 -5.68 6.20
CA MET A 136 -5.01 -5.16 5.45
C MET A 136 -5.30 -6.03 4.21
N THR A 137 -4.29 -6.36 3.42
CA THR A 137 -4.48 -7.19 2.23
C THR A 137 -4.90 -8.61 2.56
N TYR A 138 -4.34 -9.20 3.63
CA TYR A 138 -4.73 -10.54 4.08
C TYR A 138 -6.22 -10.60 4.46
N LEU A 139 -6.68 -9.66 5.25
CA LEU A 139 -8.07 -9.61 5.75
C LEU A 139 -9.09 -9.18 4.67
N SER A 140 -8.63 -8.56 3.58
CA SER A 140 -9.46 -8.06 2.47
C SER A 140 -9.40 -8.95 1.23
N PHE A 141 -8.99 -10.21 1.37
CA PHE A 141 -8.94 -11.13 0.23
C PHE A 141 -10.35 -11.37 -0.38
N PRO A 142 -10.48 -11.50 -1.72
CA PRO A 142 -9.42 -11.50 -2.73
C PRO A 142 -8.96 -10.10 -3.15
N GLN A 143 -7.69 -10.00 -3.63
CA GLN A 143 -7.16 -8.81 -4.26
C GLN A 143 -6.95 -9.03 -5.76
N ASN A 144 -6.90 -7.95 -6.52
CA ASN A 144 -6.48 -7.94 -7.92
C ASN A 144 -4.97 -7.62 -7.98
N ARG A 145 -4.15 -8.63 -8.23
CA ARG A 145 -2.69 -8.50 -8.37
C ARG A 145 -2.35 -8.36 -9.83
N LEU A 146 -1.83 -7.20 -10.21
CA LEU A 146 -1.59 -6.82 -11.58
C LEU A 146 -0.09 -6.79 -11.87
N ASP A 147 0.36 -7.57 -12.86
CA ASP A 147 1.73 -7.54 -13.34
C ASP A 147 1.95 -6.28 -14.18
N LEU A 148 2.47 -5.24 -13.55
CA LEU A 148 2.62 -3.93 -14.14
C LEU A 148 4.08 -3.44 -14.08
N PRO A 149 4.53 -2.59 -15.04
CA PRO A 149 5.89 -2.07 -15.06
C PRO A 149 6.10 -1.00 -13.99
N ILE A 150 6.76 -1.38 -12.91
CA ILE A 150 7.13 -0.50 -11.79
C ILE A 150 8.57 -0.06 -11.98
N VAL A 151 8.84 1.23 -11.80
CA VAL A 151 10.20 1.78 -11.88
C VAL A 151 10.71 2.05 -10.46
N ASP A 152 11.83 1.41 -10.09
CA ASP A 152 12.48 1.71 -8.80
C ASP A 152 13.20 3.04 -8.87
N LEU A 153 13.11 3.81 -7.78
CA LEU A 153 13.97 4.96 -7.54
C LEU A 153 15.27 4.50 -6.85
N PRO A 154 16.35 5.31 -6.91
CA PRO A 154 17.61 4.97 -6.25
C PRO A 154 17.46 4.67 -4.75
N SER A 155 16.50 5.31 -4.10
CA SER A 155 16.17 5.08 -2.69
C SER A 155 15.65 3.66 -2.38
N ALA A 156 15.16 2.91 -3.37
CA ALA A 156 14.60 1.57 -3.15
C ALA A 156 15.61 0.57 -2.57
N THR A 157 16.90 0.77 -2.84
CA THR A 157 17.98 -0.10 -2.35
C THR A 157 18.77 0.52 -1.20
N ALA A 158 18.32 1.64 -0.63
CA ALA A 158 18.99 2.27 0.49
C ALA A 158 19.02 1.33 1.72
N PRO A 159 20.17 1.18 2.42
CA PRO A 159 20.32 0.20 3.50
C PRO A 159 19.36 0.38 4.67
N ASP A 160 18.83 1.56 4.86
CA ASP A 160 17.89 1.91 5.92
C ASP A 160 16.42 1.66 5.56
N ARG A 161 16.12 1.18 4.35
CA ARG A 161 14.78 0.77 3.95
C ARG A 161 14.35 -0.52 4.67
N LEU A 162 13.06 -0.59 5.03
CA LEU A 162 12.52 -1.78 5.72
C LEU A 162 12.72 -3.06 4.92
N SER A 163 12.58 -2.99 3.60
CA SER A 163 12.78 -4.13 2.70
C SER A 163 14.22 -4.67 2.69
N MET A 164 15.19 -3.84 3.06
CA MET A 164 16.61 -4.19 3.13
C MET A 164 17.05 -4.64 4.54
N GLN A 165 16.18 -4.54 5.54
CA GLN A 165 16.50 -4.96 6.91
C GLN A 165 16.50 -6.48 7.03
N PRO A 166 17.44 -7.05 7.80
CA PRO A 166 17.43 -8.48 8.12
C PRO A 166 16.08 -8.90 8.70
N GLY A 167 15.58 -10.06 8.31
CA GLY A 167 14.31 -10.58 8.81
C GLY A 167 13.05 -9.89 8.27
N HIS A 168 13.15 -9.03 7.26
CA HIS A 168 11.97 -8.34 6.68
C HIS A 168 10.86 -9.31 6.29
N TYR A 169 11.19 -10.49 5.81
CA TYR A 169 10.20 -11.50 5.39
C TYR A 169 9.75 -12.44 6.51
N ASP A 170 10.39 -12.41 7.68
CA ASP A 170 10.09 -13.30 8.81
C ASP A 170 8.75 -12.94 9.47
N TYR A 171 8.22 -11.76 9.18
CA TYR A 171 6.90 -11.31 9.67
C TYR A 171 5.73 -11.88 8.86
N ILE A 172 5.96 -12.39 7.64
CA ILE A 172 4.88 -12.93 6.80
C ILE A 172 4.14 -14.08 7.48
N PRO A 173 4.81 -15.13 8.00
CA PRO A 173 4.12 -16.20 8.71
C PRO A 173 3.34 -15.71 9.92
N GLN A 174 3.85 -14.71 10.65
CA GLN A 174 3.17 -14.12 11.81
C GLN A 174 1.88 -13.39 11.40
N VAL A 175 1.90 -12.65 10.28
CA VAL A 175 0.70 -12.01 9.73
C VAL A 175 -0.32 -13.07 9.33
N GLU A 176 0.10 -14.11 8.62
CA GLU A 176 -0.77 -15.19 8.16
C GLU A 176 -1.40 -15.94 9.32
N GLU A 177 -0.62 -16.28 10.35
CA GLU A 177 -1.12 -16.92 11.55
C GLU A 177 -2.16 -16.07 12.27
N ARG A 178 -1.80 -14.83 12.64
CA ARG A 178 -2.70 -13.97 13.44
C ARG A 178 -3.95 -13.57 12.66
N CYS A 179 -3.80 -13.22 11.38
CA CYS A 179 -4.94 -12.87 10.56
C CYS A 179 -5.82 -14.08 10.23
N GLY A 180 -5.26 -15.29 10.15
CA GLY A 180 -6.00 -16.53 10.00
C GLY A 180 -7.01 -16.77 11.14
N TRP A 181 -6.68 -16.36 12.36
CA TRP A 181 -7.59 -16.43 13.52
C TRP A 181 -8.72 -15.38 13.51
N LEU A 182 -8.68 -14.41 12.58
CA LEU A 182 -9.67 -13.33 12.46
C LEU A 182 -10.68 -13.55 11.34
N LEU A 183 -10.51 -14.60 10.51
CA LEU A 183 -11.41 -14.97 9.41
C LEU A 183 -12.54 -15.85 9.90
#